data_d63c337c418cc2d6e581e35efe36678a
#
_entry.id   d63c337c418cc2d6e581e35efe36678a
#
_cell.length_a   1.000
_cell.length_b   1.000
_cell.length_c   1.000
_cell.angle_alpha   90.00
_cell.angle_beta   90.00
_cell.angle_gamma   90.00
#
_symmetry.space_group_name_H-M   'P 1'
#
loop_
_entity.id
_entity.type
_entity.pdbx_description
1 polymer ?
#
loop_
_entity_poly.entity_id
_entity_poly.type
_entity_poly.pdbx_seq_one_letter_code
_entity_poly.pdbx_strand_id
1 'polypeptide(L)'
;MFKDYLASSKQHIEQWLGEVLSSPNQEFNPLYESMNYSLMQGGKRIRPILSKAVLEMLHKNPANYKEFLCAMECIHTYSLVHDDLPAMDNDDYRRGNLTNHKVYGEGMAILAGDGLLTYAFQLITTNTTATPQQKIESIQCVATAAGPEGMVGGQAFDMLSEDKHISLEELKVLHSGKTGALFNASVELGLILGNADTTTRKALMEYANCLGLLFQITDDILDVTGTIEELGKTPGSDIRQHKSTYVSLLGLEEAKNQASLVGKQAHNALNSVSYDTSILAALIDYLLERTN
;
A
#
# COMPACT_ATOMS: atom_id res chain seq x y z
N MET A 1 -18.50 2.34 -13.59
CA MET A 1 -17.47 1.43 -14.15
C MET A 1 -16.24 1.30 -13.24
N PHE A 2 -15.40 2.34 -12.99
CA PHE A 2 -14.21 2.19 -12.15
C PHE A 2 -14.52 1.92 -10.66
N LYS A 3 -15.49 2.63 -10.07
CA LYS A 3 -15.94 2.38 -8.69
C LYS A 3 -16.48 0.96 -8.50
N ASP A 4 -17.17 0.41 -9.50
CA ASP A 4 -17.67 -0.97 -9.46
C ASP A 4 -16.51 -1.98 -9.53
N TYR A 5 -15.49 -1.68 -10.36
CA TYR A 5 -14.26 -2.48 -10.41
C TYR A 5 -13.54 -2.50 -9.06
N LEU A 6 -13.38 -1.34 -8.39
CA LEU A 6 -12.78 -1.26 -7.07
C LEU A 6 -13.59 -2.06 -6.04
N ALA A 7 -14.91 -1.92 -6.03
CA ALA A 7 -15.78 -2.63 -5.10
C ALA A 7 -15.72 -4.15 -5.27
N SER A 8 -15.83 -4.65 -6.51
CA SER A 8 -15.74 -6.08 -6.82
C SER A 8 -14.34 -6.63 -6.55
N SER A 9 -13.29 -5.89 -6.89
CA SER A 9 -11.91 -6.30 -6.61
C SER A 9 -11.62 -6.37 -5.12
N LYS A 10 -12.09 -5.38 -4.34
CA LYS A 10 -12.00 -5.41 -2.88
C LYS A 10 -12.68 -6.65 -2.32
N GLN A 11 -13.90 -6.97 -2.78
CA GLN A 11 -14.62 -8.17 -2.33
C GLN A 11 -13.84 -9.46 -2.61
N HIS A 12 -13.25 -9.61 -3.80
CA HIS A 12 -12.40 -10.76 -4.11
C HIS A 12 -11.17 -10.85 -3.20
N ILE A 13 -10.48 -9.73 -2.99
CA ILE A 13 -9.31 -9.70 -2.10
C ILE A 13 -9.70 -10.07 -0.67
N GLU A 14 -10.79 -9.53 -0.13
CA GLU A 14 -11.27 -9.83 1.23
C GLU A 14 -11.69 -11.31 1.37
N GLN A 15 -12.31 -11.88 0.36
CA GLN A 15 -12.59 -13.32 0.31
C GLN A 15 -11.28 -14.13 0.38
N TRP A 16 -10.28 -13.82 -0.47
CA TRP A 16 -9.02 -14.55 -0.49
C TRP A 16 -8.23 -14.40 0.81
N LEU A 17 -8.25 -13.22 1.43
CA LEU A 17 -7.64 -13.01 2.74
C LEU A 17 -8.26 -13.92 3.82
N GLY A 18 -9.59 -14.07 3.81
CA GLY A 18 -10.29 -14.99 4.71
C GLY A 18 -9.99 -16.47 4.47
N GLU A 19 -9.57 -16.85 3.24
CA GLU A 19 -9.22 -18.22 2.91
C GLU A 19 -7.78 -18.60 3.29
N VAL A 20 -6.84 -17.64 3.24
CA VAL A 20 -5.41 -17.94 3.37
C VAL A 20 -4.92 -17.93 4.82
N LEU A 21 -5.58 -17.26 5.75
CA LEU A 21 -5.12 -17.12 7.13
C LEU A 21 -5.95 -17.99 8.10
N SER A 22 -5.47 -19.19 8.35
CA SER A 22 -6.06 -20.14 9.31
C SER A 22 -4.99 -20.77 10.19
N SER A 23 -5.29 -20.95 11.50
CA SER A 23 -4.36 -21.60 12.42
C SER A 23 -4.32 -23.11 12.19
N PRO A 24 -3.13 -23.71 12.10
CA PRO A 24 -2.97 -25.17 12.03
C PRO A 24 -3.07 -25.84 13.42
N ASN A 25 -3.03 -25.06 14.52
CA ASN A 25 -2.95 -25.54 15.89
C ASN A 25 -3.78 -24.64 16.82
N GLN A 26 -4.58 -25.24 17.72
CA GLN A 26 -5.46 -24.50 18.62
C GLN A 26 -4.71 -23.58 19.60
N GLU A 27 -3.53 -23.97 20.05
CA GLU A 27 -2.71 -23.17 20.95
C GLU A 27 -2.22 -21.87 20.29
N PHE A 28 -2.18 -21.81 18.96
CA PHE A 28 -1.79 -20.61 18.20
C PHE A 28 -2.98 -19.74 17.79
N ASN A 29 -4.22 -20.18 18.02
CA ASN A 29 -5.42 -19.43 17.65
C ASN A 29 -5.39 -17.97 18.13
N PRO A 30 -4.99 -17.63 19.37
CA PRO A 30 -4.99 -16.24 19.82
C PRO A 30 -4.10 -15.31 18.95
N LEU A 31 -2.97 -15.82 18.45
CA LEU A 31 -2.13 -15.07 17.53
C LEU A 31 -2.82 -14.87 16.18
N TYR A 32 -3.40 -15.94 15.61
CA TYR A 32 -4.12 -15.86 14.34
C TYR A 32 -5.38 -14.99 14.42
N GLU A 33 -6.09 -14.97 15.54
CA GLU A 33 -7.19 -14.07 15.82
C GLU A 33 -6.73 -12.61 15.81
N SER A 34 -5.61 -12.30 16.46
CA SER A 34 -5.01 -10.97 16.47
C SER A 34 -4.55 -10.53 15.07
N MET A 35 -3.89 -11.41 14.31
CA MET A 35 -3.50 -11.17 12.91
C MET A 35 -4.74 -10.90 12.02
N ASN A 36 -5.75 -11.77 12.11
CA ASN A 36 -7.01 -11.63 11.36
C ASN A 36 -7.76 -10.36 11.71
N TYR A 37 -7.80 -9.99 12.99
CA TYR A 37 -8.46 -8.76 13.43
C TYR A 37 -7.96 -7.55 12.63
N SER A 38 -6.65 -7.33 12.55
CA SER A 38 -6.08 -6.21 11.80
C SER A 38 -6.21 -6.38 10.29
N LEU A 39 -6.02 -7.59 9.78
CA LEU A 39 -6.07 -7.89 8.36
C LEU A 39 -7.49 -7.66 7.80
N MET A 40 -8.54 -7.98 8.58
CA MET A 40 -9.93 -7.91 8.16
C MET A 40 -10.66 -6.61 8.56
N GLN A 41 -9.99 -5.65 9.18
CA GLN A 41 -10.58 -4.34 9.53
C GLN A 41 -11.00 -3.47 8.33
N GLY A 42 -10.97 -4.00 7.14
CA GLY A 42 -11.34 -3.28 5.91
C GLY A 42 -10.17 -2.47 5.33
N GLY A 43 -10.50 -1.35 4.71
CA GLY A 43 -9.56 -0.54 3.94
C GLY A 43 -9.85 -0.59 2.44
N LYS A 44 -9.12 0.21 1.65
CA LYS A 44 -9.33 0.35 0.21
C LYS A 44 -8.70 -0.81 -0.59
N ARG A 45 -7.81 -1.60 0.01
CA ARG A 45 -7.10 -2.73 -0.63
C ARG A 45 -6.36 -2.34 -1.93
N ILE A 46 -5.91 -1.09 -2.05
CA ILE A 46 -5.34 -0.55 -3.30
C ILE A 46 -4.12 -1.36 -3.77
N ARG A 47 -3.23 -1.77 -2.86
CA ARG A 47 -2.01 -2.51 -3.22
C ARG A 47 -2.28 -3.84 -3.90
N PRO A 48 -3.04 -4.78 -3.31
CA PRO A 48 -3.39 -6.02 -4.01
C PRO A 48 -4.31 -5.78 -5.22
N ILE A 49 -5.19 -4.76 -5.22
CA ILE A 49 -6.00 -4.40 -6.40
C ILE A 49 -5.10 -3.92 -7.55
N LEU A 50 -4.03 -3.20 -7.26
CA LEU A 50 -3.07 -2.75 -8.28
C LEU A 50 -2.36 -3.95 -8.92
N SER A 51 -1.86 -4.91 -8.12
CA SER A 51 -1.30 -6.16 -8.65
C SER A 51 -2.31 -6.94 -9.49
N LYS A 52 -3.57 -7.00 -9.03
CA LYS A 52 -4.68 -7.63 -9.76
C LYS A 52 -4.92 -6.96 -11.10
N ALA A 53 -4.97 -5.62 -11.15
CA ALA A 53 -5.21 -4.86 -12.38
C ALA A 53 -4.09 -5.09 -13.42
N VAL A 54 -2.83 -5.16 -12.97
CA VAL A 54 -1.70 -5.46 -13.85
C VAL A 54 -1.77 -6.89 -14.39
N LEU A 55 -2.15 -7.87 -13.57
CA LEU A 55 -2.35 -9.25 -14.02
C LEU A 55 -3.47 -9.34 -15.07
N GLU A 56 -4.60 -8.69 -14.85
CA GLU A 56 -5.73 -8.67 -15.80
C GLU A 56 -5.35 -7.98 -17.10
N MET A 57 -4.65 -6.87 -17.04
CA MET A 57 -4.09 -6.18 -18.20
C MET A 57 -3.19 -7.12 -19.04
N LEU A 58 -2.39 -7.96 -18.38
CA LEU A 58 -1.52 -8.97 -19.02
C LEU A 58 -2.26 -10.29 -19.36
N HIS A 59 -3.62 -10.29 -19.33
CA HIS A 59 -4.47 -11.43 -19.62
C HIS A 59 -4.21 -12.65 -18.73
N LYS A 60 -3.82 -12.43 -17.46
CA LYS A 60 -3.69 -13.48 -16.45
C LYS A 60 -4.91 -13.49 -15.54
N ASN A 61 -5.29 -14.68 -15.08
CA ASN A 61 -6.34 -14.81 -14.06
C ASN A 61 -5.74 -14.54 -12.67
N PRO A 62 -6.11 -13.45 -11.96
CA PRO A 62 -5.55 -13.11 -10.65
C PRO A 62 -5.81 -14.17 -9.57
N ALA A 63 -6.89 -14.93 -9.67
CA ALA A 63 -7.21 -16.00 -8.72
C ALA A 63 -6.11 -17.09 -8.65
N ASN A 64 -5.36 -17.28 -9.73
CA ASN A 64 -4.24 -18.22 -9.77
C ASN A 64 -3.02 -17.73 -8.97
N TYR A 65 -3.01 -16.47 -8.56
CA TYR A 65 -1.91 -15.80 -7.87
C TYR A 65 -2.38 -15.12 -6.57
N LYS A 66 -3.53 -15.54 -6.03
CA LYS A 66 -4.15 -14.91 -4.85
C LYS A 66 -3.21 -14.84 -3.64
N GLU A 67 -2.33 -15.83 -3.46
CA GLU A 67 -1.37 -15.86 -2.35
C GLU A 67 -0.39 -14.68 -2.40
N PHE A 68 0.03 -14.24 -3.59
CA PHE A 68 0.89 -13.07 -3.77
C PHE A 68 0.15 -11.76 -3.44
N LEU A 69 -1.10 -11.66 -3.86
CA LEU A 69 -1.94 -10.49 -3.59
C LEU A 69 -2.25 -10.39 -2.09
N CYS A 70 -2.54 -11.51 -1.44
CA CYS A 70 -2.72 -11.58 0.00
C CYS A 70 -1.43 -11.28 0.77
N ALA A 71 -0.28 -11.76 0.28
CA ALA A 71 1.02 -11.45 0.86
C ALA A 71 1.30 -9.95 0.87
N MET A 72 0.99 -9.23 -0.20
CA MET A 72 1.13 -7.77 -0.26
C MET A 72 0.27 -7.06 0.79
N GLU A 73 -0.95 -7.53 1.03
CA GLU A 73 -1.81 -6.96 2.06
C GLU A 73 -1.34 -7.33 3.47
N CYS A 74 -0.79 -8.53 3.68
CA CYS A 74 -0.15 -8.91 4.95
C CYS A 74 1.04 -7.98 5.26
N ILE A 75 1.91 -7.70 4.27
CA ILE A 75 3.02 -6.75 4.38
C ILE A 75 2.51 -5.35 4.74
N HIS A 76 1.48 -4.87 4.08
CA HIS A 76 0.90 -3.58 4.42
C HIS A 76 0.26 -3.56 5.82
N THR A 77 -0.41 -4.65 6.21
CA THR A 77 -1.12 -4.70 7.49
C THR A 77 -0.16 -4.78 8.67
N TYR A 78 0.93 -5.55 8.57
CA TYR A 78 1.91 -5.59 9.65
C TYR A 78 2.49 -4.21 9.94
N SER A 79 2.78 -3.42 8.90
CA SER A 79 3.31 -2.08 9.10
C SER A 79 2.34 -1.18 9.86
N LEU A 80 1.04 -1.29 9.57
CA LEU A 80 0.01 -0.54 10.30
C LEU A 80 -0.13 -1.00 11.75
N VAL A 81 -0.03 -2.31 12.01
CA VAL A 81 -0.09 -2.84 13.40
C VAL A 81 1.07 -2.33 14.23
N HIS A 82 2.29 -2.27 13.64
CA HIS A 82 3.46 -1.77 14.33
C HIS A 82 3.46 -0.24 14.44
N ASP A 83 3.01 0.49 13.42
CA ASP A 83 2.88 1.94 13.46
C ASP A 83 1.94 2.40 14.59
N ASP A 84 0.87 1.65 14.86
CA ASP A 84 -0.11 1.99 15.91
C ASP A 84 0.42 1.80 17.34
N LEU A 85 1.55 1.11 17.55
CA LEU A 85 2.08 0.81 18.88
C LEU A 85 2.44 2.08 19.67
N PRO A 86 2.40 2.03 21.04
CA PRO A 86 2.76 3.17 21.88
C PRO A 86 4.19 3.70 21.68
N ALA A 87 5.11 2.87 21.19
CA ALA A 87 6.48 3.27 20.87
C ALA A 87 6.63 3.91 19.49
N MET A 88 5.54 3.99 18.72
CA MET A 88 5.44 4.56 17.39
C MET A 88 4.41 5.71 17.41
N ASP A 89 3.37 5.67 16.57
CA ASP A 89 2.36 6.73 16.48
C ASP A 89 1.39 6.76 17.68
N ASN A 90 1.31 5.70 18.49
CA ASN A 90 0.44 5.53 19.66
C ASN A 90 -1.05 5.82 19.35
N ASP A 91 -1.53 5.29 18.25
CA ASP A 91 -2.91 5.48 17.79
C ASP A 91 -3.87 4.52 18.51
N ASP A 92 -4.97 5.06 19.05
CA ASP A 92 -6.02 4.27 19.68
C ASP A 92 -7.00 3.66 18.67
N TYR A 93 -7.17 4.30 17.50
CA TYR A 93 -8.15 3.92 16.48
C TYR A 93 -7.52 3.90 15.09
N ARG A 94 -7.89 2.87 14.31
CA ARG A 94 -7.56 2.76 12.88
C ARG A 94 -8.81 2.31 12.10
N ARG A 95 -9.15 3.04 11.05
CA ARG A 95 -10.35 2.75 10.22
C ARG A 95 -11.65 2.63 11.03
N GLY A 96 -11.77 3.42 12.11
CA GLY A 96 -12.93 3.43 12.99
C GLY A 96 -13.00 2.30 14.03
N ASN A 97 -12.01 1.39 14.06
CA ASN A 97 -11.89 0.33 15.05
C ASN A 97 -10.73 0.61 16.00
N LEU A 98 -10.75 0.02 17.20
CA LEU A 98 -9.61 0.04 18.10
C LEU A 98 -8.39 -0.62 17.41
N THR A 99 -7.20 -0.08 17.67
CA THR A 99 -5.95 -0.65 17.15
C THR A 99 -5.63 -2.00 17.82
N ASN A 100 -4.79 -2.79 17.20
CA ASN A 100 -4.49 -4.14 17.65
C ASN A 100 -4.01 -4.17 19.09
N HIS A 101 -3.07 -3.28 19.46
CA HIS A 101 -2.52 -3.22 20.82
C HIS A 101 -3.56 -2.83 21.88
N LYS A 102 -4.61 -2.12 21.52
CA LYS A 102 -5.72 -1.78 22.43
C LYS A 102 -6.63 -2.96 22.70
N VAL A 103 -6.76 -3.89 21.75
CA VAL A 103 -7.63 -5.07 21.86
C VAL A 103 -6.88 -6.26 22.48
N TYR A 104 -5.65 -6.50 22.04
CA TYR A 104 -4.89 -7.72 22.40
C TYR A 104 -3.67 -7.46 23.29
N GLY A 105 -3.37 -6.18 23.55
CA GLY A 105 -2.16 -5.77 24.27
C GLY A 105 -0.92 -5.66 23.37
N GLU A 106 0.07 -4.88 23.82
CA GLU A 106 1.26 -4.53 23.04
C GLU A 106 2.08 -5.74 22.57
N GLY A 107 2.33 -6.69 23.49
CA GLY A 107 3.12 -7.89 23.17
C GLY A 107 2.47 -8.75 22.07
N MET A 108 1.14 -8.90 22.11
CA MET A 108 0.42 -9.65 21.06
C MET A 108 0.38 -8.87 19.75
N ALA A 109 0.27 -7.54 19.78
CA ALA A 109 0.33 -6.72 18.60
C ALA A 109 1.70 -6.79 17.91
N ILE A 110 2.81 -6.77 18.67
CA ILE A 110 4.15 -6.98 18.11
C ILE A 110 4.21 -8.33 17.40
N LEU A 111 3.79 -9.41 18.08
CA LEU A 111 3.81 -10.75 17.51
C LEU A 111 2.86 -10.91 16.30
N ALA A 112 1.72 -10.23 16.30
CA ALA A 112 0.80 -10.22 15.16
C ALA A 112 1.44 -9.55 13.93
N GLY A 113 2.15 -8.45 14.11
CA GLY A 113 2.91 -7.81 13.04
C GLY A 113 4.04 -8.71 12.52
N ASP A 114 4.85 -9.30 13.41
CA ASP A 114 5.91 -10.24 13.04
C ASP A 114 5.35 -11.46 12.30
N GLY A 115 4.21 -11.96 12.79
CA GLY A 115 3.50 -13.09 12.19
C GLY A 115 3.04 -12.75 10.76
N LEU A 116 2.38 -11.62 10.55
CA LEU A 116 1.93 -11.17 9.23
C LEU A 116 3.09 -10.95 8.26
N LEU A 117 4.19 -10.33 8.73
CA LEU A 117 5.39 -10.11 7.93
C LEU A 117 5.98 -11.44 7.44
N THR A 118 6.20 -12.38 8.34
CA THR A 118 6.78 -13.68 8.00
C THR A 118 5.82 -14.52 7.15
N TYR A 119 4.54 -14.49 7.48
CA TYR A 119 3.49 -15.22 6.77
C TYR A 119 3.33 -14.78 5.31
N ALA A 120 3.56 -13.51 5.01
CA ALA A 120 3.55 -13.02 3.64
C ALA A 120 4.53 -13.79 2.74
N PHE A 121 5.75 -14.03 3.20
CA PHE A 121 6.73 -14.82 2.44
C PHE A 121 6.35 -16.30 2.34
N GLN A 122 5.76 -16.86 3.41
CA GLN A 122 5.22 -18.22 3.37
C GLN A 122 4.14 -18.35 2.28
N LEU A 123 3.18 -17.40 2.20
CA LEU A 123 2.12 -17.40 1.19
C LEU A 123 2.70 -17.44 -0.23
N ILE A 124 3.70 -16.61 -0.55
CA ILE A 124 4.35 -16.59 -1.86
C ILE A 124 4.87 -17.99 -2.22
N THR A 125 5.45 -18.70 -1.25
CA THR A 125 6.03 -20.04 -1.51
C THR A 125 4.99 -21.12 -1.74
N THR A 126 3.78 -20.99 -1.17
CA THR A 126 2.71 -22.01 -1.24
C THR A 126 1.95 -21.98 -2.57
N ASN A 127 2.02 -20.91 -3.35
CA ASN A 127 1.34 -20.84 -4.65
C ASN A 127 1.80 -21.97 -5.58
N THR A 128 0.87 -22.61 -6.28
CA THR A 128 1.14 -23.76 -7.16
C THR A 128 1.23 -23.41 -8.63
N THR A 129 0.84 -22.20 -9.04
CA THR A 129 0.82 -21.76 -10.43
C THR A 129 2.13 -21.07 -10.84
N ALA A 130 2.70 -20.25 -9.95
CA ALA A 130 3.93 -19.51 -10.22
C ALA A 130 5.14 -20.44 -10.31
N THR A 131 6.04 -20.15 -11.26
CA THR A 131 7.32 -20.87 -11.38
C THR A 131 8.22 -20.57 -10.18
N PRO A 132 9.21 -21.43 -9.87
CA PRO A 132 10.21 -21.16 -8.85
C PRO A 132 10.91 -19.80 -9.03
N GLN A 133 11.23 -19.43 -10.28
CA GLN A 133 11.86 -18.16 -10.60
C GLN A 133 10.96 -16.97 -10.25
N GLN A 134 9.67 -17.01 -10.64
CA GLN A 134 8.70 -15.97 -10.29
C GLN A 134 8.54 -15.82 -8.77
N LYS A 135 8.56 -16.92 -8.02
CA LYS A 135 8.52 -16.87 -6.54
C LYS A 135 9.74 -16.18 -5.96
N ILE A 136 10.95 -16.52 -6.43
CA ILE A 136 12.20 -15.90 -5.96
C ILE A 136 12.22 -14.41 -6.28
N GLU A 137 11.86 -14.01 -7.51
CA GLU A 137 11.79 -12.60 -7.91
C GLU A 137 10.75 -11.84 -7.10
N SER A 138 9.59 -12.45 -6.83
CA SER A 138 8.54 -11.84 -6.00
C SER A 138 8.98 -11.67 -4.55
N ILE A 139 9.66 -12.67 -3.96
CA ILE A 139 10.22 -12.58 -2.61
C ILE A 139 11.23 -11.44 -2.54
N GLN A 140 12.16 -11.36 -3.51
CA GLN A 140 13.14 -10.29 -3.59
C GLN A 140 12.47 -8.92 -3.70
N CYS A 141 11.49 -8.77 -4.61
CA CYS A 141 10.73 -7.54 -4.80
C CYS A 141 10.07 -7.08 -3.50
N VAL A 142 9.30 -7.96 -2.85
CA VAL A 142 8.57 -7.65 -1.61
C VAL A 142 9.54 -7.36 -0.45
N ALA A 143 10.61 -8.15 -0.31
CA ALA A 143 11.60 -7.97 0.77
C ALA A 143 12.36 -6.65 0.63
N THR A 144 12.75 -6.26 -0.58
CA THR A 144 13.38 -4.96 -0.83
C THR A 144 12.42 -3.81 -0.53
N ALA A 145 11.18 -3.89 -1.00
CA ALA A 145 10.19 -2.83 -0.82
C ALA A 145 9.71 -2.67 0.62
N ALA A 146 9.62 -3.77 1.38
CA ALA A 146 9.23 -3.74 2.80
C ALA A 146 10.42 -3.44 3.72
N GLY A 147 11.64 -3.67 3.27
CA GLY A 147 12.86 -3.69 4.08
C GLY A 147 13.49 -2.32 4.34
N PRO A 148 14.78 -2.31 4.75
CA PRO A 148 15.50 -1.10 5.16
C PRO A 148 15.72 -0.09 4.02
N GLU A 149 15.70 -0.51 2.77
CA GLU A 149 15.79 0.36 1.60
C GLU A 149 14.42 0.85 1.09
N GLY A 150 13.33 0.38 1.70
CA GLY A 150 11.96 0.70 1.36
C GLY A 150 11.16 1.20 2.55
N MET A 151 10.04 0.52 2.84
CA MET A 151 9.05 0.98 3.82
C MET A 151 9.61 1.14 5.24
N VAL A 152 10.40 0.18 5.75
CA VAL A 152 11.00 0.28 7.08
C VAL A 152 12.01 1.42 7.16
N GLY A 153 12.84 1.62 6.11
CA GLY A 153 13.76 2.75 6.04
C GLY A 153 13.03 4.09 5.98
N GLY A 154 11.95 4.16 5.19
CA GLY A 154 11.08 5.34 5.12
C GLY A 154 10.41 5.65 6.45
N GLN A 155 9.93 4.65 7.18
CA GLN A 155 9.35 4.81 8.51
C GLN A 155 10.40 5.27 9.54
N ALA A 156 11.59 4.72 9.50
CA ALA A 156 12.68 5.17 10.37
C ALA A 156 13.05 6.63 10.09
N PHE A 157 13.06 7.04 8.83
CA PHE A 157 13.30 8.43 8.44
C PHE A 157 12.16 9.35 8.86
N ASP A 158 10.90 8.89 8.78
CA ASP A 158 9.72 9.64 9.26
C ASP A 158 9.86 9.96 10.76
N MET A 159 10.11 8.96 11.60
CA MET A 159 10.34 9.12 13.04
C MET A 159 11.50 10.07 13.36
N LEU A 160 12.61 9.96 12.62
CA LEU A 160 13.77 10.86 12.81
C LEU A 160 13.50 12.29 12.36
N SER A 161 12.45 12.52 11.57
CA SER A 161 12.05 13.81 11.01
C SER A 161 10.95 14.50 11.81
N GLU A 162 10.39 13.84 12.83
CA GLU A 162 9.41 14.44 13.74
C GLU A 162 9.99 15.69 14.39
N ASP A 163 9.16 16.74 14.52
CA ASP A 163 9.53 18.05 15.04
C ASP A 163 10.71 18.76 14.29
N LYS A 164 11.02 18.30 13.05
CA LYS A 164 12.04 18.91 12.20
C LYS A 164 11.45 19.43 10.90
N HIS A 165 11.99 20.54 10.42
CA HIS A 165 11.74 21.00 9.06
C HIS A 165 12.65 20.24 8.09
N ILE A 166 12.08 19.39 7.26
CA ILE A 166 12.80 18.72 6.16
C ILE A 166 12.54 19.46 4.84
N SER A 167 13.50 19.37 3.93
CA SER A 167 13.37 19.91 2.57
C SER A 167 12.38 19.08 1.73
N LEU A 168 11.90 19.65 0.62
CA LEU A 168 11.05 18.93 -0.33
C LEU A 168 11.73 17.66 -0.88
N GLU A 169 13.05 17.68 -1.10
CA GLU A 169 13.78 16.51 -1.58
C GLU A 169 13.84 15.41 -0.52
N GLU A 170 14.05 15.76 0.74
CA GLU A 170 13.99 14.82 1.86
C GLU A 170 12.57 14.24 2.03
N LEU A 171 11.52 15.08 1.88
CA LEU A 171 10.13 14.62 1.91
C LEU A 171 9.83 13.61 0.79
N LYS A 172 10.34 13.85 -0.42
CA LYS A 172 10.22 12.89 -1.54
C LYS A 172 10.89 11.56 -1.23
N VAL A 173 12.07 11.57 -0.63
CA VAL A 173 12.79 10.34 -0.20
C VAL A 173 11.96 9.58 0.84
N LEU A 174 11.46 10.28 1.87
CA LEU A 174 10.61 9.71 2.90
C LEU A 174 9.38 9.03 2.30
N HIS A 175 8.63 9.75 1.47
CA HIS A 175 7.41 9.24 0.84
C HIS A 175 7.67 8.10 -0.15
N SER A 176 8.78 8.17 -0.90
CA SER A 176 9.20 7.11 -1.80
C SER A 176 9.49 5.81 -1.04
N GLY A 177 10.14 5.88 0.10
CA GLY A 177 10.39 4.72 0.97
C GLY A 177 9.12 4.25 1.67
N LYS A 178 8.57 5.09 2.56
CA LYS A 178 7.46 4.71 3.45
C LYS A 178 6.23 4.20 2.70
N THR A 179 5.87 4.84 1.60
CA THR A 179 4.64 4.53 0.84
C THR A 179 4.91 4.05 -0.58
N GLY A 180 5.75 4.76 -1.33
CA GLY A 180 5.99 4.52 -2.75
C GLY A 180 6.54 3.13 -3.02
N ALA A 181 7.44 2.62 -2.17
CA ALA A 181 8.05 1.30 -2.32
C ALA A 181 7.02 0.17 -2.44
N LEU A 182 5.97 0.18 -1.61
CA LEU A 182 4.92 -0.84 -1.69
C LEU A 182 3.97 -0.63 -2.89
N PHE A 183 3.77 0.59 -3.38
CA PHE A 183 3.06 0.82 -4.65
C PHE A 183 3.85 0.23 -5.82
N ASN A 184 5.16 0.49 -5.86
CA ASN A 184 6.06 -0.06 -6.86
C ASN A 184 6.06 -1.60 -6.83
N ALA A 185 6.20 -2.19 -5.64
CA ALA A 185 6.17 -3.64 -5.48
C ALA A 185 4.82 -4.25 -5.91
N SER A 186 3.70 -3.55 -5.70
CA SER A 186 2.38 -4.01 -6.14
C SER A 186 2.29 -4.13 -7.66
N VAL A 187 2.81 -3.15 -8.39
CA VAL A 187 2.87 -3.19 -9.86
C VAL A 187 3.87 -4.26 -10.32
N GLU A 188 5.05 -4.29 -9.72
CA GLU A 188 6.13 -5.20 -10.07
C GLU A 188 5.74 -6.67 -9.88
N LEU A 189 4.99 -7.01 -8.81
CA LEU A 189 4.42 -8.35 -8.62
C LEU A 189 3.53 -8.76 -9.80
N GLY A 190 2.65 -7.88 -10.25
CA GLY A 190 1.82 -8.15 -11.41
C GLY A 190 2.64 -8.38 -12.68
N LEU A 191 3.72 -7.62 -12.87
CA LEU A 191 4.63 -7.73 -14.02
C LEU A 191 5.45 -9.03 -13.99
N ILE A 192 5.98 -9.43 -12.83
CA ILE A 192 6.71 -10.69 -12.63
C ILE A 192 5.79 -11.88 -12.95
N LEU A 193 4.62 -11.92 -12.32
CA LEU A 193 3.67 -13.02 -12.46
C LEU A 193 3.02 -13.06 -13.85
N GLY A 194 2.86 -11.90 -14.47
CA GLY A 194 2.36 -11.75 -15.83
C GLY A 194 3.36 -12.07 -16.93
N ASN A 195 4.65 -12.21 -16.62
CA ASN A 195 5.75 -12.31 -17.58
C ASN A 195 5.77 -11.12 -18.56
N ALA A 196 5.68 -9.90 -18.03
CA ALA A 196 5.69 -8.69 -18.85
C ALA A 196 7.02 -8.52 -19.60
N ASP A 197 6.95 -8.04 -20.83
CA ASP A 197 8.15 -7.66 -21.59
C ASP A 197 8.84 -6.42 -20.99
N THR A 198 10.08 -6.20 -21.39
CA THR A 198 10.93 -5.12 -20.85
C THR A 198 10.34 -3.72 -21.08
N THR A 199 9.68 -3.50 -22.21
CA THR A 199 9.08 -2.19 -22.56
C THR A 199 7.90 -1.90 -21.66
N THR A 200 6.98 -2.86 -21.55
CA THR A 200 5.82 -2.80 -20.64
C THR A 200 6.26 -2.62 -19.20
N ARG A 201 7.28 -3.39 -18.75
CA ARG A 201 7.81 -3.28 -17.39
C ARG A 201 8.34 -1.88 -17.11
N LYS A 202 9.17 -1.31 -18.00
CA LYS A 202 9.70 0.04 -17.84
C LYS A 202 8.59 1.08 -17.70
N ALA A 203 7.61 1.05 -18.60
CA ALA A 203 6.49 1.99 -18.58
C ALA A 203 5.65 1.88 -17.30
N LEU A 204 5.32 0.66 -16.86
CA LEU A 204 4.52 0.46 -15.66
C LEU A 204 5.27 0.76 -14.37
N MET A 205 6.58 0.61 -14.33
CA MET A 205 7.38 1.06 -13.18
C MET A 205 7.45 2.59 -13.09
N GLU A 206 7.51 3.30 -14.23
CA GLU A 206 7.38 4.77 -14.25
C GLU A 206 5.98 5.20 -13.77
N TYR A 207 4.92 4.54 -14.24
CA TYR A 207 3.56 4.74 -13.74
C TYR A 207 3.46 4.50 -12.23
N ALA A 208 4.04 3.41 -11.70
CA ALA A 208 3.99 3.07 -10.29
C ALA A 208 4.66 4.12 -9.40
N ASN A 209 5.83 4.64 -9.83
CA ASN A 209 6.53 5.73 -9.15
C ASN A 209 5.65 7.00 -9.10
N CYS A 210 5.04 7.37 -10.21
CA CYS A 210 4.14 8.53 -10.26
C CYS A 210 2.90 8.29 -9.38
N LEU A 211 2.32 7.09 -9.40
CA LEU A 211 1.12 6.77 -8.61
C LEU A 211 1.38 6.85 -7.10
N GLY A 212 2.51 6.30 -6.63
CA GLY A 212 2.91 6.38 -5.22
C GLY A 212 3.13 7.82 -4.75
N LEU A 213 3.77 8.65 -5.59
CA LEU A 213 3.96 10.07 -5.32
C LEU A 213 2.63 10.83 -5.33
N LEU A 214 1.77 10.59 -6.33
CA LEU A 214 0.45 11.20 -6.43
C LEU A 214 -0.40 10.87 -5.20
N PHE A 215 -0.37 9.60 -4.75
CA PHE A 215 -1.11 9.16 -3.57
C PHE A 215 -0.72 9.99 -2.33
N GLN A 216 0.57 10.23 -2.11
CA GLN A 216 1.05 11.03 -0.98
C GLN A 216 0.65 12.51 -1.11
N ILE A 217 0.85 13.12 -2.28
CA ILE A 217 0.46 14.53 -2.49
C ILE A 217 -1.05 14.70 -2.25
N THR A 218 -1.86 13.76 -2.75
CA THR A 218 -3.33 13.82 -2.57
C THR A 218 -3.75 13.55 -1.14
N ASP A 219 -3.05 12.69 -0.39
CA ASP A 219 -3.31 12.47 1.04
C ASP A 219 -2.99 13.73 1.86
N ASP A 220 -1.86 14.41 1.60
CA ASP A 220 -1.48 15.68 2.24
C ASP A 220 -2.50 16.80 1.96
N ILE A 221 -3.00 16.89 0.72
CA ILE A 221 -4.05 17.84 0.34
C ILE A 221 -5.34 17.54 1.10
N LEU A 222 -5.73 16.26 1.16
CA LEU A 222 -6.94 15.83 1.85
C LEU A 222 -6.88 16.02 3.36
N ASP A 223 -5.71 15.88 4.00
CA ASP A 223 -5.58 16.15 5.43
C ASP A 223 -5.95 17.61 5.78
N VAL A 224 -5.77 18.55 4.84
CA VAL A 224 -6.10 19.97 5.03
C VAL A 224 -7.51 20.32 4.52
N THR A 225 -8.00 19.68 3.44
CA THR A 225 -9.24 20.07 2.74
C THR A 225 -10.40 19.12 2.96
N GLY A 226 -10.12 17.87 3.38
CA GLY A 226 -11.11 16.80 3.47
C GLY A 226 -11.98 16.88 4.71
N THR A 227 -13.07 16.10 4.70
CA THR A 227 -13.98 15.93 5.83
C THR A 227 -13.65 14.67 6.63
N ILE A 228 -14.17 14.57 7.87
CA ILE A 228 -14.03 13.34 8.69
C ILE A 228 -14.58 12.11 7.96
N GLU A 229 -15.67 12.28 7.19
CA GLU A 229 -16.32 11.20 6.43
C GLU A 229 -15.42 10.68 5.30
N GLU A 230 -14.66 11.56 4.64
CA GLU A 230 -13.76 11.21 3.53
C GLU A 230 -12.43 10.61 4.01
N LEU A 231 -11.90 11.13 5.12
CA LEU A 231 -10.61 10.74 5.68
C LEU A 231 -10.70 9.52 6.59
N GLY A 232 -11.84 9.34 7.28
CA GLY A 232 -11.97 8.36 8.36
C GLY A 232 -11.16 8.71 9.62
N LYS A 233 -10.56 9.90 9.68
CA LYS A 233 -9.85 10.51 10.81
C LYS A 233 -10.14 12.02 10.86
N THR A 234 -9.80 12.67 11.96
CA THR A 234 -9.95 14.13 12.09
C THR A 234 -8.96 14.84 11.14
N PRO A 235 -9.43 15.77 10.26
CA PRO A 235 -8.55 16.57 9.41
C PRO A 235 -7.51 17.36 10.21
N GLY A 236 -6.37 17.69 9.57
CA GLY A 236 -5.29 18.46 10.21
C GLY A 236 -4.46 17.62 11.19
N SER A 237 -4.44 16.30 11.07
CA SER A 237 -3.59 15.43 11.90
C SER A 237 -2.11 15.75 11.71
N ASP A 238 -1.68 15.99 10.48
CA ASP A 238 -0.29 16.25 10.14
C ASP A 238 0.20 17.61 10.70
N ILE A 239 -0.69 18.60 10.72
CA ILE A 239 -0.40 19.92 11.35
C ILE A 239 -0.23 19.75 12.87
N ARG A 240 -1.10 18.96 13.53
CA ARG A 240 -1.00 18.70 14.97
C ARG A 240 0.26 17.92 15.36
N GLN A 241 0.73 17.05 14.48
CA GLN A 241 1.94 16.26 14.66
C GLN A 241 3.21 16.96 14.13
N HIS A 242 3.12 18.24 13.72
CA HIS A 242 4.21 19.02 13.14
C HIS A 242 4.95 18.32 11.99
N LYS A 243 4.24 17.49 11.21
CA LYS A 243 4.81 16.79 10.05
C LYS A 243 5.02 17.74 8.88
N SER A 244 6.14 17.58 8.19
CA SER A 244 6.36 18.23 6.90
C SER A 244 5.54 17.53 5.84
N THR A 245 4.76 18.30 5.06
CA THR A 245 3.88 17.81 3.98
C THR A 245 4.08 18.63 2.72
N TYR A 246 3.58 18.16 1.58
CA TYR A 246 3.58 18.98 0.36
C TYR A 246 2.85 20.30 0.56
N VAL A 247 1.74 20.28 1.31
CA VAL A 247 0.98 21.51 1.59
C VAL A 247 1.72 22.46 2.53
N SER A 248 2.40 21.95 3.56
CA SER A 248 3.17 22.81 4.48
C SER A 248 4.41 23.44 3.83
N LEU A 249 5.05 22.73 2.86
CA LEU A 249 6.25 23.18 2.18
C LEU A 249 5.98 24.07 0.97
N LEU A 250 4.92 23.80 0.21
CA LEU A 250 4.65 24.47 -1.07
C LEU A 250 3.41 25.37 -1.04
N GLY A 251 2.54 25.19 -0.05
CA GLY A 251 1.19 25.75 -0.05
C GLY A 251 0.20 24.90 -0.86
N LEU A 252 -1.09 25.05 -0.56
CA LEU A 252 -2.18 24.19 -1.09
C LEU A 252 -2.27 24.25 -2.62
N GLU A 253 -2.23 25.43 -3.23
CA GLU A 253 -2.38 25.60 -4.68
C GLU A 253 -1.22 24.97 -5.44
N GLU A 254 0.02 25.12 -4.95
CA GLU A 254 1.18 24.50 -5.60
C GLU A 254 1.18 22.98 -5.38
N ALA A 255 0.73 22.48 -4.23
CA ALA A 255 0.53 21.03 -4.01
C ALA A 255 -0.48 20.45 -5.02
N LYS A 256 -1.59 21.13 -5.30
CA LYS A 256 -2.55 20.74 -6.35
C LYS A 256 -1.94 20.76 -7.74
N ASN A 257 -1.13 21.78 -8.08
CA ASN A 257 -0.40 21.85 -9.33
C ASN A 257 0.54 20.65 -9.50
N GLN A 258 1.28 20.31 -8.44
CA GLN A 258 2.17 19.14 -8.43
C GLN A 258 1.40 17.84 -8.60
N ALA A 259 0.26 17.64 -7.92
CA ALA A 259 -0.61 16.48 -8.11
C ALA A 259 -1.06 16.35 -9.58
N SER A 260 -1.52 17.44 -10.19
CA SER A 260 -1.91 17.48 -11.62
C SER A 260 -0.76 17.13 -12.56
N LEU A 261 0.44 17.66 -12.30
CA LEU A 261 1.65 17.37 -13.09
C LEU A 261 2.03 15.89 -13.01
N VAL A 262 2.08 15.33 -11.79
CA VAL A 262 2.42 13.92 -11.55
C VAL A 262 1.36 13.00 -12.18
N GLY A 263 0.07 13.36 -12.08
CA GLY A 263 -1.01 12.63 -12.75
C GLY A 263 -0.83 12.57 -14.27
N LYS A 264 -0.46 13.69 -14.91
CA LYS A 264 -0.13 13.73 -16.34
C LYS A 264 1.07 12.85 -16.69
N GLN A 265 2.10 12.82 -15.85
CA GLN A 265 3.26 11.94 -16.06
C GLN A 265 2.86 10.46 -15.98
N ALA A 266 2.02 10.10 -14.99
CA ALA A 266 1.48 8.75 -14.87
C ALA A 266 0.67 8.32 -16.11
N HIS A 267 -0.21 9.18 -16.63
CA HIS A 267 -0.93 8.93 -17.89
C HIS A 267 0.01 8.76 -19.08
N ASN A 268 1.04 9.60 -19.18
CA ASN A 268 2.01 9.52 -20.28
C ASN A 268 2.79 8.20 -20.26
N ALA A 269 3.16 7.68 -19.07
CA ALA A 269 3.79 6.38 -18.94
C ALA A 269 2.91 5.26 -19.50
N LEU A 270 1.60 5.31 -19.24
CA LEU A 270 0.64 4.33 -19.77
C LEU A 270 0.47 4.38 -21.29
N ASN A 271 0.66 5.53 -21.94
CA ASN A 271 0.51 5.68 -23.39
C ASN A 271 1.48 4.82 -24.22
N SER A 272 2.60 4.39 -23.63
CA SER A 272 3.58 3.52 -24.31
C SER A 272 3.28 2.02 -24.15
N VAL A 273 2.22 1.67 -23.42
CA VAL A 273 1.84 0.28 -23.15
C VAL A 273 0.82 -0.18 -24.19
N SER A 274 1.08 -1.33 -24.83
CA SER A 274 0.21 -1.87 -25.89
C SER A 274 -1.02 -2.65 -25.38
N TYR A 275 -1.18 -2.75 -24.07
CA TYR A 275 -2.32 -3.40 -23.42
C TYR A 275 -3.41 -2.38 -23.06
N ASP A 276 -4.60 -2.88 -22.70
CA ASP A 276 -5.65 -2.03 -22.13
C ASP A 276 -5.28 -1.56 -20.72
N THR A 277 -4.93 -0.29 -20.59
CA THR A 277 -4.55 0.36 -19.35
C THR A 277 -5.68 1.16 -18.68
N SER A 278 -6.91 1.02 -19.16
CA SER A 278 -8.06 1.84 -18.74
C SER A 278 -8.30 1.84 -17.23
N ILE A 279 -8.11 0.70 -16.55
CA ILE A 279 -8.26 0.59 -15.09
C ILE A 279 -7.12 1.33 -14.36
N LEU A 280 -5.89 1.23 -14.85
CA LEU A 280 -4.74 1.92 -14.27
C LEU A 280 -4.85 3.44 -14.47
N ALA A 281 -5.30 3.88 -15.64
CA ALA A 281 -5.60 5.29 -15.93
C ALA A 281 -6.71 5.83 -15.02
N ALA A 282 -7.80 5.09 -14.87
CA ALA A 282 -8.91 5.49 -14.01
C ALA A 282 -8.52 5.58 -12.51
N LEU A 283 -7.49 4.86 -12.07
CA LEU A 283 -6.96 5.00 -10.71
C LEU A 283 -6.26 6.35 -10.51
N ILE A 284 -5.54 6.86 -11.52
CA ILE A 284 -4.95 8.20 -11.49
C ILE A 284 -6.05 9.25 -11.33
N ASP A 285 -7.08 9.17 -12.19
CA ASP A 285 -8.20 10.11 -12.18
C ASP A 285 -8.94 10.10 -10.85
N TYR A 286 -9.17 8.90 -10.29
CA TYR A 286 -9.78 8.73 -8.98
C TYR A 286 -8.97 9.40 -7.85
N LEU A 287 -7.65 9.33 -7.88
CA LEU A 287 -6.80 10.02 -6.88
C LEU A 287 -6.89 11.55 -7.04
N LEU A 288 -6.88 12.05 -8.27
CA LEU A 288 -7.00 13.49 -8.55
C LEU A 288 -8.38 14.06 -8.19
N GLU A 289 -9.45 13.29 -8.43
CA GLU A 289 -10.81 13.71 -8.08
C GLU A 289 -11.03 13.90 -6.57
N ARG A 290 -10.26 13.19 -5.73
CA ARG A 290 -10.36 13.32 -4.26
C ARG A 290 -9.88 14.66 -3.74
N THR A 291 -9.16 15.45 -4.52
CA THR A 291 -8.54 16.73 -4.11
C THR A 291 -9.23 17.98 -4.70
N ASN A 292 -10.30 17.79 -5.46
CA ASN A 292 -11.04 18.87 -6.14
C ASN A 292 -12.37 19.17 -5.46
#